data_2925498baf943625b1b2f69e91b3e427
#
_entry.id   2925498baf943625b1b2f69e91b3e427
#
_cell.length_a   1.000
_cell.length_b   1.000
_cell.length_c   1.000
_cell.angle_alpha   90.00
_cell.angle_beta   90.00
_cell.angle_gamma   90.00
#
_symmetry.space_group_name_H-M   'P 1'
#
loop_
_entity.id
_entity.type
_entity.pdbx_description
1 polymer ?
#
loop_
_entity_poly.entity_id
_entity_poly.type
_entity_poly.pdbx_seq_one_letter_code
_entity_poly.pdbx_strand_id
1 'polypeptide(L)'
;MRVALFVTCFNDTLFPQTGRAVVEVLERLGCEVDFPVAQTCCGQMHGNTGYQERGVALARRFERVFAGAEVVVSPSASCVAYLREQDAGLDGRLFELTEFLVDRLGVEDVGATFPHRVTLHPTCHSLRLLHLGDRPRRLLSRVRAIDLVALPEAEECCGFGGTFAVKNADTSMAMLSDKLARILDTEGEVCTAVDNSCLMHIGGALRRQRAGVRVMHLAEILAST
;
A
#
# COMPACT_ATOMS: atom_id res chain seq x y z
N MET A 1 9.44 -11.99 -17.05
CA MET A 1 9.94 -12.13 -15.67
C MET A 1 8.85 -12.78 -14.84
N ARG A 2 9.22 -13.75 -14.00
CA ARG A 2 8.27 -14.40 -13.09
C ARG A 2 8.25 -13.67 -11.75
N VAL A 3 7.07 -13.25 -11.29
CA VAL A 3 6.86 -12.45 -10.07
C VAL A 3 5.96 -13.23 -9.13
N ALA A 4 6.42 -13.49 -7.91
CA ALA A 4 5.57 -14.04 -6.86
C ALA A 4 4.83 -12.91 -6.14
N LEU A 5 3.50 -12.98 -6.10
CA LEU A 5 2.67 -11.95 -5.48
C LEU A 5 2.41 -12.26 -4.01
N PHE A 6 2.79 -11.33 -3.13
CA PHE A 6 2.45 -11.35 -1.71
C PHE A 6 1.29 -10.39 -1.42
N VAL A 7 0.07 -10.91 -1.36
CA VAL A 7 -1.15 -10.08 -1.23
C VAL A 7 -1.33 -9.49 0.16
N THR A 8 -0.83 -10.12 1.20
CA THR A 8 -1.01 -9.78 2.61
C THR A 8 -2.41 -10.05 3.17
N CYS A 9 -2.51 -10.30 4.48
CA CYS A 9 -3.77 -10.69 5.12
C CYS A 9 -4.87 -9.63 5.01
N PHE A 10 -4.51 -8.36 5.13
CA PHE A 10 -5.46 -7.25 5.05
C PHE A 10 -6.06 -7.11 3.66
N ASN A 11 -5.20 -7.21 2.64
CA ASN A 11 -5.64 -7.10 1.25
C ASN A 11 -6.46 -8.33 0.84
N ASP A 12 -6.02 -9.53 1.21
CA ASP A 12 -6.73 -10.76 0.89
C ASP A 12 -8.15 -10.79 1.48
N THR A 13 -8.29 -10.39 2.75
CA THR A 13 -9.57 -10.50 3.47
C THR A 13 -10.52 -9.34 3.19
N LEU A 14 -10.01 -8.09 3.13
CA LEU A 14 -10.85 -6.88 3.12
C LEU A 14 -10.83 -6.13 1.78
N PHE A 15 -9.76 -6.29 1.00
CA PHE A 15 -9.53 -5.55 -0.24
C PHE A 15 -9.00 -6.45 -1.37
N PRO A 16 -9.68 -7.57 -1.69
CA PRO A 16 -9.18 -8.53 -2.68
C PRO A 16 -9.04 -7.92 -4.08
N GLN A 17 -9.77 -6.85 -4.38
CA GLN A 17 -9.63 -6.10 -5.62
C GLN A 17 -8.21 -5.51 -5.79
N THR A 18 -7.52 -5.14 -4.71
CA THR A 18 -6.15 -4.63 -4.77
C THR A 18 -5.18 -5.70 -5.30
N GLY A 19 -5.30 -6.94 -4.80
CA GLY A 19 -4.49 -8.06 -5.30
C GLY A 19 -4.73 -8.33 -6.78
N ARG A 20 -6.00 -8.33 -7.22
CA ARG A 20 -6.37 -8.48 -8.63
C ARG A 20 -5.80 -7.37 -9.50
N ALA A 21 -5.90 -6.12 -9.06
CA ALA A 21 -5.34 -4.96 -9.75
C ALA A 21 -3.81 -5.09 -9.93
N VAL A 22 -3.10 -5.61 -8.93
CA VAL A 22 -1.66 -5.87 -9.07
C VAL A 22 -1.38 -6.91 -10.15
N VAL A 23 -2.16 -8.02 -10.18
CA VAL A 23 -2.03 -9.03 -11.24
C VAL A 23 -2.24 -8.40 -12.61
N GLU A 24 -3.34 -7.64 -12.80
CA GLU A 24 -3.66 -6.98 -14.06
C GLU A 24 -2.54 -6.03 -14.53
N VAL A 25 -1.97 -5.24 -13.64
CA VAL A 25 -0.84 -4.34 -13.97
C VAL A 25 0.40 -5.14 -14.36
N LEU A 26 0.77 -6.15 -13.58
CA LEU A 26 1.99 -6.94 -13.83
C LEU A 26 1.88 -7.75 -15.12
N GLU A 27 0.72 -8.38 -15.39
CA GLU A 27 0.48 -9.14 -16.63
C GLU A 27 0.45 -8.22 -17.85
N ARG A 28 -0.16 -7.03 -17.74
CA ARG A 28 -0.12 -5.99 -18.80
C ARG A 28 1.30 -5.61 -19.17
N LEU A 29 2.23 -5.63 -18.21
CA LEU A 29 3.64 -5.33 -18.41
C LEU A 29 4.48 -6.56 -18.80
N GLY A 30 3.85 -7.70 -19.10
CA GLY A 30 4.50 -8.92 -19.58
C GLY A 30 5.16 -9.76 -18.46
N CYS A 31 4.78 -9.54 -17.21
CA CYS A 31 5.20 -10.43 -16.12
C CYS A 31 4.28 -11.66 -16.04
N GLU A 32 4.87 -12.80 -15.68
CA GLU A 32 4.12 -13.99 -15.27
C GLU A 32 3.93 -13.95 -13.75
N VAL A 33 2.69 -13.92 -13.28
CA VAL A 33 2.39 -13.78 -11.85
C VAL A 33 2.13 -15.15 -11.23
N ASP A 34 2.89 -15.48 -10.20
CA ASP A 34 2.71 -16.65 -9.34
C ASP A 34 2.09 -16.23 -8.01
N PHE A 35 1.16 -17.04 -7.50
CA PHE A 35 0.48 -16.79 -6.23
C PHE A 35 0.65 -17.97 -5.27
N PRO A 36 1.68 -17.96 -4.41
CA PRO A 36 1.89 -19.02 -3.43
C PRO A 36 0.75 -19.07 -2.41
N VAL A 37 -0.13 -20.07 -2.52
CA VAL A 37 -1.33 -20.20 -1.64
C VAL A 37 -1.00 -20.44 -0.17
N ALA A 38 0.23 -20.83 0.16
CA ALA A 38 0.69 -21.03 1.54
C ALA A 38 1.04 -19.72 2.28
N GLN A 39 0.98 -18.57 1.58
CA GLN A 39 1.23 -17.26 2.18
C GLN A 39 0.23 -16.91 3.28
N THR A 40 0.67 -16.09 4.24
CA THR A 40 -0.16 -15.64 5.37
C THR A 40 0.18 -14.19 5.73
N CYS A 41 -0.03 -13.78 6.98
CA CYS A 41 0.33 -12.46 7.49
C CYS A 41 1.85 -12.26 7.51
N CYS A 42 2.31 -11.01 7.28
CA CYS A 42 3.72 -10.61 7.42
C CYS A 42 4.22 -10.63 8.88
N GLY A 43 3.31 -10.50 9.85
CA GLY A 43 3.66 -10.42 11.28
C GLY A 43 3.66 -9.01 11.88
N GLN A 44 3.57 -7.97 11.08
CA GLN A 44 3.68 -6.58 11.53
C GLN A 44 2.74 -6.23 12.68
N MET A 45 1.48 -6.69 12.65
CA MET A 45 0.51 -6.40 13.72
C MET A 45 0.96 -6.94 15.07
N HIS A 46 1.64 -8.09 15.10
CA HIS A 46 2.22 -8.64 16.31
C HIS A 46 3.42 -7.82 16.76
N GLY A 47 4.35 -7.51 15.86
CA GLY A 47 5.53 -6.68 16.14
C GLY A 47 5.15 -5.33 16.71
N ASN A 48 4.25 -4.58 16.05
CA ASN A 48 3.79 -3.27 16.50
C ASN A 48 3.03 -3.28 17.84
N THR A 49 2.57 -4.45 18.28
CA THR A 49 1.84 -4.61 19.55
C THR A 49 2.75 -5.09 20.68
N GLY A 50 4.03 -5.37 20.39
CA GLY A 50 5.01 -5.86 21.36
C GLY A 50 5.15 -7.39 21.43
N TYR A 51 4.40 -8.15 20.60
CA TYR A 51 4.53 -9.61 20.51
C TYR A 51 5.59 -10.00 19.47
N GLN A 52 6.83 -9.57 19.69
CA GLN A 52 7.93 -9.70 18.72
C GLN A 52 8.15 -11.15 18.26
N GLU A 53 8.21 -12.11 19.17
CA GLU A 53 8.43 -13.52 18.83
C GLU A 53 7.37 -14.07 17.85
N ARG A 54 6.11 -13.66 18.02
CA ARG A 54 5.01 -14.06 17.11
C ARG A 54 5.18 -13.41 15.74
N GLY A 55 5.59 -12.15 15.71
CA GLY A 55 5.87 -11.43 14.46
C GLY A 55 7.02 -12.07 13.69
N VAL A 56 8.14 -12.36 14.37
CA VAL A 56 9.31 -13.03 13.78
C VAL A 56 8.96 -14.43 13.26
N ALA A 57 8.12 -15.19 13.96
CA ALA A 57 7.69 -16.51 13.49
C ALA A 57 6.94 -16.44 12.15
N LEU A 58 6.14 -15.38 11.94
CA LEU A 58 5.43 -15.13 10.69
C LEU A 58 6.38 -14.65 9.57
N ALA A 59 7.34 -13.79 9.89
CA ALA A 59 8.36 -13.36 8.95
C ALA A 59 9.20 -14.55 8.43
N ARG A 60 9.63 -15.45 9.32
CA ARG A 60 10.30 -16.69 8.94
C ARG A 60 9.43 -17.64 8.10
N ARG A 61 8.10 -17.64 8.33
CA ARG A 61 7.18 -18.38 7.47
C ARG A 61 7.14 -17.78 6.07
N PHE A 62 7.07 -16.45 5.97
CA PHE A 62 7.13 -15.74 4.70
C PHE A 62 8.40 -16.14 3.92
N GLU A 63 9.58 -16.09 4.53
CA GLU A 63 10.84 -16.52 3.89
C GLU A 63 10.74 -17.94 3.31
N ARG A 64 10.22 -18.89 4.08
CA ARG A 64 10.09 -20.28 3.60
C ARG A 64 9.15 -20.40 2.41
N VAL A 65 8.03 -19.67 2.43
CA VAL A 65 7.03 -19.71 1.34
C VAL A 65 7.59 -19.12 0.06
N PHE A 66 8.37 -18.04 0.16
CA PHE A 66 8.89 -17.31 -0.99
C PHE A 66 10.36 -17.60 -1.29
N ALA A 67 10.99 -18.58 -0.65
CA ALA A 67 12.41 -18.88 -0.79
C ALA A 67 12.84 -19.12 -2.25
N GLY A 68 12.00 -19.79 -3.04
CA GLY A 68 12.25 -20.10 -4.45
C GLY A 68 11.84 -19.02 -5.45
N ALA A 69 11.29 -17.91 -5.00
CA ALA A 69 10.85 -16.83 -5.89
C ALA A 69 12.05 -16.03 -6.41
N GLU A 70 12.04 -15.71 -7.71
CA GLU A 70 13.02 -14.81 -8.33
C GLU A 70 12.85 -13.38 -7.79
N VAL A 71 11.61 -12.94 -7.69
CA VAL A 71 11.22 -11.64 -7.13
C VAL A 71 9.86 -11.76 -6.45
N VAL A 72 9.66 -11.02 -5.37
CA VAL A 72 8.39 -10.95 -4.65
C VAL A 72 7.90 -9.51 -4.67
N VAL A 73 6.63 -9.30 -5.02
CA VAL A 73 6.00 -7.97 -5.05
C VAL A 73 4.80 -7.96 -4.12
N SER A 74 4.64 -6.87 -3.38
CA SER A 74 3.51 -6.68 -2.47
C SER A 74 2.90 -5.29 -2.61
N PRO A 75 1.58 -5.15 -2.65
CA PRO A 75 0.88 -3.86 -2.58
C PRO A 75 0.67 -3.40 -1.13
N SER A 76 1.69 -3.48 -0.31
CA SER A 76 1.62 -3.02 1.09
C SER A 76 2.98 -2.56 1.58
N ALA A 77 3.20 -1.26 1.57
CA ALA A 77 4.44 -0.65 2.03
C ALA A 77 4.76 -1.04 3.49
N SER A 78 3.76 -1.11 4.34
CA SER A 78 3.94 -1.46 5.75
C SER A 78 4.39 -2.90 5.96
N CYS A 79 3.85 -3.84 5.20
CA CYS A 79 4.26 -5.25 5.27
C CYS A 79 5.67 -5.47 4.71
N VAL A 80 6.00 -4.81 3.60
CA VAL A 80 7.35 -4.88 3.01
C VAL A 80 8.38 -4.29 3.97
N ALA A 81 8.10 -3.11 4.55
CA ALA A 81 8.98 -2.48 5.53
C ALA A 81 9.24 -3.41 6.73
N TYR A 82 8.18 -3.97 7.32
CA TYR A 82 8.30 -4.87 8.46
C TYR A 82 9.15 -6.11 8.14
N LEU A 83 8.91 -6.76 6.99
CA LEU A 83 9.67 -7.94 6.60
C LEU A 83 11.15 -7.62 6.37
N ARG A 84 11.47 -6.47 5.78
CA ARG A 84 12.86 -6.01 5.62
C ARG A 84 13.54 -5.74 6.98
N GLU A 85 12.82 -5.14 7.93
CA GLU A 85 13.31 -4.91 9.30
C GLU A 85 13.56 -6.22 10.08
N GLN A 86 12.89 -7.31 9.71
CA GLN A 86 13.09 -8.63 10.32
C GLN A 86 14.11 -9.50 9.55
N ASP A 87 14.92 -8.90 8.68
CA ASP A 87 15.82 -9.60 7.76
C ASP A 87 15.15 -10.67 6.88
N ALA A 88 13.84 -10.56 6.70
CA ALA A 88 13.01 -11.45 5.88
C ALA A 88 12.75 -10.89 4.48
N GLY A 89 13.58 -9.97 4.00
CA GLY A 89 13.46 -9.31 2.69
C GLY A 89 13.98 -10.14 1.51
N LEU A 90 14.29 -11.42 1.71
CA LEU A 90 14.74 -12.36 0.68
C LEU A 90 15.96 -11.82 -0.10
N ASP A 91 16.95 -11.29 0.61
CA ASP A 91 18.19 -10.74 0.02
C ASP A 91 17.94 -9.69 -1.07
N GLY A 92 17.00 -8.78 -0.81
CA GLY A 92 16.65 -7.69 -1.74
C GLY A 92 15.70 -8.09 -2.86
N ARG A 93 15.08 -9.27 -2.80
CA ARG A 93 14.09 -9.74 -3.80
C ARG A 93 12.64 -9.38 -3.46
N LEU A 94 12.38 -8.78 -2.30
CA LEU A 94 11.06 -8.30 -1.89
C LEU A 94 10.91 -6.81 -2.19
N PHE A 95 9.89 -6.45 -2.98
CA PHE A 95 9.61 -5.07 -3.41
C PHE A 95 8.19 -4.64 -3.04
N GLU A 96 8.02 -3.38 -2.70
CA GLU A 96 6.73 -2.74 -2.80
C GLU A 96 6.40 -2.50 -4.28
N LEU A 97 5.12 -2.50 -4.63
CA LEU A 97 4.68 -2.44 -6.03
C LEU A 97 5.28 -1.26 -6.80
N THR A 98 5.24 -0.05 -6.25
CA THR A 98 5.71 1.16 -6.96
C THR A 98 7.24 1.18 -7.10
N GLU A 99 7.96 0.66 -6.12
CA GLU A 99 9.39 0.43 -6.18
C GLU A 99 9.74 -0.59 -7.28
N PHE A 100 9.00 -1.70 -7.34
CA PHE A 100 9.20 -2.72 -8.37
C PHE A 100 9.00 -2.17 -9.78
N LEU A 101 7.89 -1.44 -10.00
CA LEU A 101 7.58 -0.87 -11.30
C LEU A 101 8.66 0.12 -11.77
N VAL A 102 9.06 1.04 -10.90
CA VAL A 102 9.98 2.13 -11.27
C VAL A 102 11.42 1.64 -11.29
N ASP A 103 11.90 0.99 -10.23
CA ASP A 103 13.33 0.70 -10.07
C ASP A 103 13.74 -0.61 -10.73
N ARG A 104 12.86 -1.62 -10.75
CA ARG A 104 13.19 -2.94 -11.28
C ARG A 104 12.75 -3.13 -12.72
N LEU A 105 11.55 -2.67 -13.09
CA LEU A 105 11.07 -2.74 -14.47
C LEU A 105 11.41 -1.49 -15.30
N GLY A 106 11.73 -0.36 -14.66
CA GLY A 106 12.00 0.90 -15.34
C GLY A 106 10.76 1.51 -16.00
N VAL A 107 9.56 1.20 -15.47
CA VAL A 107 8.27 1.61 -16.03
C VAL A 107 7.61 2.66 -15.16
N GLU A 108 7.18 3.76 -15.78
CA GLU A 108 6.36 4.81 -15.13
C GLU A 108 4.95 4.91 -15.75
N ASP A 109 4.81 4.60 -17.03
CA ASP A 109 3.51 4.56 -17.71
C ASP A 109 3.06 3.11 -17.90
N VAL A 110 2.03 2.74 -17.16
CA VAL A 110 1.42 1.40 -17.21
C VAL A 110 0.21 1.34 -18.14
N GLY A 111 -0.08 2.40 -18.90
CA GLY A 111 -1.19 2.49 -19.84
C GLY A 111 -2.55 2.73 -19.19
N ALA A 112 -2.59 3.19 -17.94
CA ALA A 112 -3.83 3.44 -17.21
C ALA A 112 -4.54 4.72 -17.64
N THR A 113 -5.88 4.75 -17.46
CA THR A 113 -6.74 5.93 -17.67
C THR A 113 -7.67 6.08 -16.47
N PHE A 114 -7.67 7.25 -15.82
CA PHE A 114 -8.51 7.47 -14.64
C PHE A 114 -8.98 8.92 -14.57
N PRO A 115 -10.15 9.28 -15.16
CA PRO A 115 -10.62 10.66 -15.31
C PRO A 115 -11.25 11.19 -14.01
N HIS A 116 -10.48 11.26 -12.95
CA HIS A 116 -10.90 11.72 -11.63
C HIS A 116 -9.85 12.63 -10.99
N ARG A 117 -10.34 13.50 -10.09
CA ARG A 117 -9.50 14.32 -9.22
C ARG A 117 -9.01 13.48 -8.04
N VAL A 118 -7.70 13.26 -7.97
CA VAL A 118 -7.06 12.31 -7.05
C VAL A 118 -6.06 13.02 -6.14
N THR A 119 -6.10 12.72 -4.85
CA THR A 119 -5.05 13.11 -3.92
C THR A 119 -4.33 11.87 -3.37
N LEU A 120 -2.99 11.96 -3.24
CA LEU A 120 -2.15 10.87 -2.74
C LEU A 120 -1.80 11.10 -1.27
N HIS A 121 -2.17 10.14 -0.40
CA HIS A 121 -1.65 10.04 0.95
C HIS A 121 -0.39 9.16 0.96
N PRO A 122 0.81 9.73 1.07
CA PRO A 122 2.02 8.95 1.27
C PRO A 122 1.98 8.37 2.69
N THR A 123 2.12 7.05 2.80
CA THR A 123 2.04 6.37 4.09
C THR A 123 3.34 6.51 4.89
N CYS A 124 3.26 6.44 6.22
CA CYS A 124 4.44 6.57 7.09
C CYS A 124 5.55 5.56 6.73
N HIS A 125 5.16 4.31 6.42
CA HIS A 125 6.10 3.25 6.07
C HIS A 125 6.75 3.49 4.71
N SER A 126 6.00 4.01 3.72
CA SER A 126 6.57 4.34 2.41
C SER A 126 7.58 5.49 2.50
N LEU A 127 7.28 6.49 3.32
CA LEU A 127 8.16 7.66 3.48
C LEU A 127 9.40 7.36 4.32
N ARG A 128 9.21 6.78 5.51
CA ARG A 128 10.23 6.76 6.57
C ARG A 128 11.02 5.46 6.64
N LEU A 129 10.45 4.34 6.16
CA LEU A 129 11.10 3.03 6.23
C LEU A 129 11.53 2.52 4.86
N LEU A 130 10.67 2.61 3.84
CA LEU A 130 11.02 2.18 2.49
C LEU A 130 11.67 3.28 1.64
N HIS A 131 11.53 4.54 2.05
CA HIS A 131 12.07 5.70 1.30
C HIS A 131 11.64 5.67 -0.17
N LEU A 132 10.35 5.40 -0.43
CA LEU A 132 9.82 5.31 -1.80
C LEU A 132 9.93 6.65 -2.57
N GLY A 133 10.04 7.76 -1.84
CA GLY A 133 10.17 9.08 -2.44
C GLY A 133 8.98 9.44 -3.33
N ASP A 134 9.26 9.86 -4.54
CA ASP A 134 8.26 10.31 -5.52
C ASP A 134 7.70 9.18 -6.43
N ARG A 135 8.16 7.93 -6.30
CA ARG A 135 7.75 6.81 -7.17
C ARG A 135 6.23 6.66 -7.31
N PRO A 136 5.44 6.66 -6.20
CA PRO A 136 3.99 6.59 -6.31
C PRO A 136 3.40 7.77 -7.10
N ARG A 137 3.93 8.98 -6.89
CA ARG A 137 3.48 10.18 -7.58
C ARG A 137 3.85 10.16 -9.06
N ARG A 138 5.05 9.69 -9.41
CA ARG A 138 5.51 9.57 -10.80
C ARG A 138 4.60 8.64 -11.59
N LEU A 139 4.27 7.46 -11.04
CA LEU A 139 3.33 6.53 -11.66
C LEU A 139 1.96 7.15 -11.86
N LEU A 140 1.40 7.80 -10.83
CA LEU A 140 0.10 8.47 -10.95
C LEU A 140 0.12 9.59 -11.98
N SER A 141 1.20 10.36 -12.07
CA SER A 141 1.31 11.46 -13.04
C SER A 141 1.31 11.02 -14.50
N ARG A 142 1.54 9.72 -14.77
CA ARG A 142 1.47 9.11 -16.11
C ARG A 142 0.11 8.49 -16.45
N VAL A 143 -0.80 8.43 -15.47
CA VAL A 143 -2.17 7.98 -15.72
C VAL A 143 -2.90 9.01 -16.58
N ARG A 144 -3.51 8.56 -17.66
CA ARG A 144 -4.24 9.48 -18.57
C ARG A 144 -5.48 10.04 -17.90
N ALA A 145 -5.76 11.29 -18.18
CA ALA A 145 -6.93 12.05 -17.69
C ALA A 145 -7.02 12.20 -16.16
N ILE A 146 -6.03 11.81 -15.40
CA ILE A 146 -6.00 12.06 -13.95
C ILE A 146 -5.80 13.55 -13.65
N ASP A 147 -6.54 14.10 -12.68
CA ASP A 147 -6.26 15.40 -12.07
C ASP A 147 -5.59 15.15 -10.70
N LEU A 148 -4.25 15.10 -10.68
CA LEU A 148 -3.49 14.76 -9.49
C LEU A 148 -3.20 16.03 -8.66
N VAL A 149 -3.94 16.20 -7.56
CA VAL A 149 -3.79 17.36 -6.67
C VAL A 149 -2.87 17.06 -5.48
N ALA A 150 -2.12 18.08 -5.07
CA ALA A 150 -1.24 17.96 -3.92
C ALA A 150 -2.06 17.89 -2.62
N LEU A 151 -1.72 16.95 -1.74
CA LEU A 151 -2.26 16.87 -0.39
C LEU A 151 -1.47 17.83 0.51
N PRO A 152 -2.09 18.83 1.13
CA PRO A 152 -1.41 19.63 2.16
C PRO A 152 -0.96 18.77 3.32
N GLU A 153 0.22 19.07 3.89
CA GLU A 153 0.79 18.33 5.03
C GLU A 153 0.75 16.80 4.80
N ALA A 154 1.11 16.39 3.57
CA ALA A 154 0.97 15.02 3.10
C ALA A 154 1.68 13.99 4.01
N GLU A 155 2.82 14.37 4.60
CA GLU A 155 3.68 13.50 5.42
C GLU A 155 3.12 13.19 6.82
N GLU A 156 2.06 13.88 7.24
CA GLU A 156 1.39 13.58 8.50
C GLU A 156 0.73 12.20 8.48
N CYS A 157 0.80 11.52 9.62
CA CYS A 157 0.23 10.19 9.77
C CYS A 157 -1.31 10.23 9.77
N CYS A 158 -1.94 9.18 9.22
CA CYS A 158 -3.40 9.02 9.28
C CYS A 158 -3.92 8.57 10.66
N GLY A 159 -3.04 8.22 11.60
CA GLY A 159 -3.39 7.78 12.95
C GLY A 159 -3.77 6.30 13.09
N PHE A 160 -3.73 5.47 12.04
CA PHE A 160 -4.15 4.06 12.14
C PHE A 160 -3.23 3.25 13.07
N GLY A 161 -1.95 3.08 12.73
CA GLY A 161 -0.96 2.35 13.53
C GLY A 161 -1.37 0.93 13.99
N GLY A 162 -2.30 0.26 13.31
CA GLY A 162 -2.81 -1.05 13.68
C GLY A 162 -3.57 -1.02 15.01
N THR A 163 -3.08 -1.76 16.02
CA THR A 163 -3.71 -1.78 17.36
C THR A 163 -3.61 -0.44 18.10
N PHE A 164 -2.75 0.48 17.65
CA PHE A 164 -2.66 1.83 18.19
C PHE A 164 -4.02 2.56 18.09
N ALA A 165 -4.72 2.43 16.95
CA ALA A 165 -6.03 3.05 16.76
C ALA A 165 -7.11 2.58 17.76
N VAL A 166 -6.93 1.39 18.33
CA VAL A 166 -7.83 0.85 19.37
C VAL A 166 -7.37 1.22 20.77
N LYS A 167 -6.05 1.08 21.02
CA LYS A 167 -5.48 1.33 22.37
C LYS A 167 -5.35 2.80 22.72
N ASN A 168 -5.23 3.67 21.72
CA ASN A 168 -5.06 5.12 21.85
C ASN A 168 -6.08 5.85 20.97
N ALA A 169 -7.36 5.49 21.12
CA ALA A 169 -8.43 5.91 20.23
C ALA A 169 -8.55 7.44 20.08
N ASP A 170 -8.46 8.18 21.19
CA ASP A 170 -8.58 9.64 21.17
C ASP A 170 -7.46 10.30 20.35
N THR A 171 -6.21 9.86 20.56
CA THR A 171 -5.06 10.36 19.80
C THR A 171 -5.16 9.97 18.32
N SER A 172 -5.53 8.72 18.05
CA SER A 172 -5.75 8.24 16.68
C SER A 172 -6.81 9.04 15.95
N MET A 173 -7.92 9.35 16.62
CA MET A 173 -9.03 10.14 16.06
C MET A 173 -8.65 11.60 15.84
N ALA A 174 -7.85 12.20 16.71
CA ALA A 174 -7.32 13.55 16.50
C ALA A 174 -6.45 13.62 15.23
N MET A 175 -5.47 12.72 15.11
CA MET A 175 -4.62 12.61 13.92
C MET A 175 -5.44 12.37 12.64
N LEU A 176 -6.45 11.50 12.73
CA LEU A 176 -7.35 11.23 11.61
C LEU A 176 -8.14 12.47 11.21
N SER A 177 -8.66 13.22 12.18
CA SER A 177 -9.45 14.44 11.91
C SER A 177 -8.63 15.48 11.16
N ASP A 178 -7.36 15.70 11.56
CA ASP A 178 -6.44 16.60 10.85
C ASP A 178 -6.21 16.11 9.41
N LYS A 179 -5.93 14.83 9.24
CA LYS A 179 -5.73 14.25 7.90
C LYS A 179 -7.00 14.38 7.02
N LEU A 180 -8.19 14.18 7.58
CA LEU A 180 -9.44 14.34 6.83
C LEU A 180 -9.65 15.78 6.37
N ALA A 181 -9.38 16.76 7.24
CA ALA A 181 -9.48 18.17 6.86
C ALA A 181 -8.60 18.46 5.64
N ARG A 182 -7.33 18.00 5.64
CA ARG A 182 -6.42 18.17 4.50
C ARG A 182 -6.89 17.48 3.22
N ILE A 183 -7.46 16.27 3.35
CA ILE A 183 -8.03 15.56 2.18
C ILE A 183 -9.23 16.33 1.61
N LEU A 184 -10.11 16.82 2.46
CA LEU A 184 -11.31 17.58 2.04
C LEU A 184 -10.92 18.92 1.39
N ASP A 185 -9.89 19.60 1.90
CA ASP A 185 -9.36 20.85 1.33
C ASP A 185 -8.85 20.67 -0.12
N THR A 186 -8.53 19.44 -0.55
CA THR A 186 -8.12 19.18 -1.94
C THR A 186 -9.27 19.17 -2.93
N GLU A 187 -10.52 19.09 -2.47
CA GLU A 187 -11.71 18.84 -3.30
C GLU A 187 -11.55 17.58 -4.18
N GLY A 188 -10.72 16.62 -3.73
CA GLY A 188 -10.45 15.38 -4.44
C GLY A 188 -11.66 14.43 -4.40
N GLU A 189 -11.95 13.77 -5.53
CA GLU A 189 -12.97 12.72 -5.60
C GLU A 189 -12.46 11.40 -5.00
N VAL A 190 -11.12 11.19 -5.07
CA VAL A 190 -10.47 9.96 -4.63
C VAL A 190 -9.23 10.29 -3.81
N CYS A 191 -9.12 9.70 -2.62
CA CYS A 191 -7.87 9.63 -1.86
C CYS A 191 -7.22 8.27 -2.09
N THR A 192 -5.98 8.26 -2.58
CA THR A 192 -5.21 7.04 -2.83
C THR A 192 -4.00 6.91 -1.91
N ALA A 193 -3.53 5.69 -1.73
CA ALA A 193 -2.32 5.36 -0.98
C ALA A 193 -1.75 4.01 -1.43
N VAL A 194 -0.55 3.68 -0.96
CA VAL A 194 0.13 2.39 -1.17
C VAL A 194 -0.08 1.39 -0.02
N ASP A 195 -1.09 1.64 0.82
CA ASP A 195 -1.42 0.79 1.97
C ASP A 195 -2.92 0.87 2.31
N ASN A 196 -3.62 -0.24 2.18
CA ASN A 196 -5.04 -0.33 2.49
C ASN A 196 -5.35 -0.16 3.99
N SER A 197 -4.39 -0.35 4.86
CA SER A 197 -4.56 -0.09 6.30
C SER A 197 -4.84 1.39 6.57
N CYS A 198 -4.12 2.30 5.93
CA CYS A 198 -4.40 3.74 5.99
C CYS A 198 -5.72 4.08 5.30
N LEU A 199 -5.96 3.52 4.11
CA LEU A 199 -7.19 3.76 3.34
C LEU A 199 -8.44 3.29 4.08
N MET A 200 -8.37 2.16 4.79
CA MET A 200 -9.48 1.69 5.63
C MET A 200 -9.83 2.70 6.72
N HIS A 201 -8.83 3.22 7.41
CA HIS A 201 -9.02 4.19 8.49
C HIS A 201 -9.60 5.50 7.98
N ILE A 202 -8.98 6.09 6.96
CA ILE A 202 -9.43 7.31 6.28
C ILE A 202 -10.83 7.11 5.68
N GLY A 203 -11.03 6.05 4.91
CA GLY A 203 -12.29 5.79 4.22
C GLY A 203 -13.44 5.48 5.15
N GLY A 204 -13.17 4.86 6.32
CA GLY A 204 -14.15 4.65 7.36
C GLY A 204 -14.72 5.97 7.89
N ALA A 205 -13.84 6.93 8.16
CA ALA A 205 -14.24 8.25 8.64
C ALA A 205 -14.90 9.11 7.55
N LEU A 206 -14.38 9.12 6.33
CA LEU A 206 -15.00 9.84 5.19
C LEU A 206 -16.42 9.35 4.93
N ARG A 207 -16.66 8.04 4.98
CA ARG A 207 -18.02 7.45 4.84
C ARG A 207 -18.93 7.87 5.98
N ARG A 208 -18.44 7.88 7.22
CA ARG A 208 -19.21 8.31 8.39
C ARG A 208 -19.63 9.77 8.31
N GLN A 209 -18.77 10.62 7.76
CA GLN A 209 -19.05 12.05 7.52
C GLN A 209 -19.86 12.30 6.25
N ARG A 210 -20.15 11.26 5.43
CA ARG A 210 -20.80 11.39 4.12
C ARG A 210 -20.08 12.40 3.20
N ALA A 211 -18.76 12.42 3.26
CA ALA A 211 -17.92 13.43 2.61
C ALA A 211 -17.85 13.30 1.07
N GLY A 212 -18.39 12.23 0.48
CA GLY A 212 -18.38 12.02 -0.97
C GLY A 212 -17.02 11.53 -1.53
N VAL A 213 -15.94 11.64 -0.80
CA VAL A 213 -14.60 11.22 -1.24
C VAL A 213 -14.48 9.70 -1.09
N ARG A 214 -14.05 9.03 -2.16
CA ARG A 214 -13.76 7.59 -2.17
C ARG A 214 -12.31 7.34 -1.75
N VAL A 215 -12.03 6.16 -1.23
CA VAL A 215 -10.66 5.67 -1.04
C VAL A 215 -10.40 4.52 -2.00
N MET A 216 -9.21 4.48 -2.59
CA MET A 216 -8.82 3.47 -3.57
C MET A 216 -7.31 3.22 -3.49
N HIS A 217 -6.89 1.97 -3.51
CA HIS A 217 -5.46 1.67 -3.52
C HIS A 217 -4.82 2.12 -4.85
N LEU A 218 -3.57 2.59 -4.79
CA LEU A 218 -2.84 3.05 -5.97
C LEU A 218 -2.83 2.00 -7.09
N ALA A 219 -2.66 0.72 -6.77
CA ALA A 219 -2.69 -0.37 -7.75
C ALA A 219 -4.01 -0.41 -8.54
N GLU A 220 -5.14 -0.09 -7.92
CA GLU A 220 -6.46 -0.10 -8.55
C GLU A 220 -6.59 1.05 -9.59
N ILE A 221 -5.96 2.19 -9.29
CA ILE A 221 -5.86 3.30 -10.27
C ILE A 221 -4.95 2.90 -11.43
N LEU A 222 -3.82 2.26 -11.15
CA LEU A 222 -2.90 1.80 -12.20
C LEU A 222 -3.48 0.67 -13.06
N ALA A 223 -4.42 -0.10 -12.56
CA ALA A 223 -5.11 -1.15 -13.30
C ALA A 223 -6.22 -0.61 -14.23
N SER A 224 -6.75 0.59 -13.96
CA SER A 224 -7.87 1.17 -14.71
C SER A 224 -7.50 1.43 -16.19
N THR A 225 -8.47 1.23 -17.11
CA THR A 225 -8.30 1.39 -18.56
C THR A 225 -9.41 2.22 -19.19
#